data_cb625714a085399b06986742cd75addd
#
_entry.id   cb625714a085399b06986742cd75addd
#
_cell.length_a   1.000
_cell.length_b   1.000
_cell.length_c   1.000
_cell.angle_alpha   90.00
_cell.angle_beta   90.00
_cell.angle_gamma   90.00
#
_symmetry.space_group_name_H-M   'P 1'
#
loop_
_entity.id
_entity.type
_entity.pdbx_description
1 polymer ?
#
loop_
_entity_poly.entity_id
_entity_poly.type
_entity_poly.pdbx_seq_one_letter_code
_entity_poly.pdbx_strand_id
1 'polypeptide(L)'
;MQRPSPSFWKVVSDKDLRPLLAVRWAGQFTDGLFQSALASFLLFSPERQASALGAALAFTVVLLPYSFVGPLVGTLLDRFSRQRAVMFSNLLRALITVAIALLTFQGRTGVELTVLVLFIFGINRLILAALSAGLPLVAQPKALIATNALVVTGGSVWVVLGGGCGLLIRRFTDTVATADHADGLLILTAALGFLIAGLVAATMKRDQIGPLAHERTRATVAQGFIEMREGFAFLRIHGDAARGIFATAVHRGGLTALTLVALLLERNTFHDPKNSDAGLAGLSVALSCAAIGFTIGAVIAPIGVNWIGRHRWMRLSLFGASVGAAVLVIDRNQILLIVTAFIAGLFGQSLKVTNDALVQSKISDDFRGRIFAVYDVVVNGFIVGSSLVAALLLPQSGDSWLVPALIALSFTLVAAIAMRPAKFFLKGGDAISTTQATPL
;
A
#
# COMPACT_ATOMS: atom_id res chain seq x y z
N MET A 1 29.44 -20.14 12.63
CA MET A 1 29.80 -19.32 11.45
C MET A 1 28.57 -19.19 10.56
N GLN A 2 27.87 -18.04 10.61
CA GLN A 2 26.80 -17.73 9.67
C GLN A 2 27.43 -17.55 8.29
N ARG A 3 27.04 -18.41 7.33
CA ARG A 3 27.46 -18.22 5.94
C ARG A 3 26.87 -16.91 5.42
N PRO A 4 27.64 -16.07 4.69
CA PRO A 4 27.17 -14.81 4.16
C PRO A 4 25.89 -15.03 3.35
N SER A 5 24.92 -14.13 3.51
CA SER A 5 23.70 -14.09 2.71
C SER A 5 24.07 -14.08 1.22
N PRO A 6 23.32 -14.78 0.34
CA PRO A 6 23.65 -14.81 -1.07
C PRO A 6 23.66 -13.38 -1.62
N SER A 7 24.68 -13.08 -2.43
CA SER A 7 24.83 -11.78 -3.11
C SER A 7 23.56 -11.45 -3.88
N PHE A 8 23.15 -10.18 -3.87
CA PHE A 8 22.01 -9.62 -4.63
C PHE A 8 21.96 -10.17 -6.07
N TRP A 9 23.09 -10.16 -6.77
CA TRP A 9 23.21 -10.66 -8.13
C TRP A 9 22.92 -12.16 -8.27
N LYS A 10 23.27 -12.98 -7.27
CA LYS A 10 22.90 -14.41 -7.26
C LYS A 10 21.42 -14.65 -7.13
N VAL A 11 20.73 -13.84 -6.31
CA VAL A 11 19.27 -13.92 -6.13
C VAL A 11 18.55 -13.50 -7.41
N VAL A 12 18.94 -12.39 -8.03
CA VAL A 12 18.35 -11.91 -9.30
C VAL A 12 18.66 -12.84 -10.47
N SER A 13 19.79 -13.56 -10.43
CA SER A 13 20.22 -14.47 -11.49
C SER A 13 19.57 -15.85 -11.41
N ASP A 14 18.80 -16.15 -10.36
CA ASP A 14 18.13 -17.44 -10.20
C ASP A 14 17.06 -17.63 -11.29
N LYS A 15 17.19 -18.74 -12.06
CA LYS A 15 16.34 -19.01 -13.23
C LYS A 15 14.87 -19.20 -12.87
N ASP A 16 14.58 -19.73 -11.67
CA ASP A 16 13.22 -19.98 -11.21
C ASP A 16 12.56 -18.72 -10.65
N LEU A 17 13.36 -17.80 -10.10
CA LEU A 17 12.87 -16.55 -9.54
C LEU A 17 12.68 -15.45 -10.59
N ARG A 18 13.50 -15.41 -11.64
CA ARG A 18 13.47 -14.38 -12.70
C ARG A 18 12.07 -14.11 -13.27
N PRO A 19 11.30 -15.13 -13.69
CA PRO A 19 9.98 -14.89 -14.28
C PRO A 19 9.02 -14.22 -13.27
N LEU A 20 9.07 -14.62 -11.99
CA LEU A 20 8.26 -14.01 -10.92
C LEU A 20 8.65 -12.53 -10.73
N LEU A 21 9.95 -12.22 -10.66
CA LEU A 21 10.45 -10.84 -10.56
C LEU A 21 10.02 -10.01 -11.77
N ALA A 22 10.17 -10.56 -12.98
CA ALA A 22 9.82 -9.87 -14.21
C ALA A 22 8.33 -9.51 -14.26
N VAL A 23 7.46 -10.47 -13.95
CA VAL A 23 6.00 -10.22 -13.87
C VAL A 23 5.68 -9.15 -12.84
N ARG A 24 6.25 -9.28 -11.63
CA ARG A 24 5.98 -8.35 -10.54
C ARG A 24 6.47 -6.94 -10.85
N TRP A 25 7.70 -6.80 -11.31
CA TRP A 25 8.29 -5.48 -11.58
C TRP A 25 7.68 -4.81 -12.80
N ALA A 26 7.43 -5.56 -13.90
CA ALA A 26 6.70 -5.05 -15.04
C ALA A 26 5.28 -4.59 -14.66
N GLY A 27 4.55 -5.40 -13.90
CA GLY A 27 3.23 -5.05 -13.40
C GLY A 27 3.25 -3.80 -12.52
N GLN A 28 4.20 -3.70 -11.58
CA GLN A 28 4.30 -2.54 -10.69
C GLN A 28 4.80 -1.27 -11.40
N PHE A 29 5.70 -1.37 -12.38
CA PHE A 29 6.03 -0.24 -13.25
C PHE A 29 4.78 0.27 -13.99
N THR A 30 4.01 -0.66 -14.56
CA THR A 30 2.75 -0.33 -15.25
C THR A 30 1.70 0.24 -14.30
N ASP A 31 1.66 -0.23 -13.04
CA ASP A 31 0.81 0.38 -12.00
C ASP A 31 1.18 1.84 -11.76
N GLY A 32 2.47 2.15 -11.74
CA GLY A 32 2.96 3.53 -11.64
C GLY A 32 2.51 4.40 -12.82
N LEU A 33 2.67 3.91 -14.06
CA LEU A 33 2.17 4.59 -15.26
C LEU A 33 0.66 4.86 -15.17
N PHE A 34 -0.12 3.84 -14.83
CA PHE A 34 -1.56 3.94 -14.72
C PHE A 34 -2.01 4.90 -13.63
N GLN A 35 -1.36 4.85 -12.46
CA GLN A 35 -1.66 5.76 -11.34
C GLN A 35 -1.32 7.21 -11.67
N SER A 36 -0.24 7.47 -12.41
CA SER A 36 0.10 8.84 -12.82
C SER A 36 -0.93 9.42 -13.79
N ALA A 37 -1.44 8.61 -14.74
CA ALA A 37 -2.52 9.03 -15.63
C ALA A 37 -3.81 9.32 -14.86
N LEU A 38 -4.17 8.45 -13.91
CA LEU A 38 -5.35 8.67 -13.07
C LEU A 38 -5.20 9.91 -12.18
N ALA A 39 -4.02 10.15 -11.62
CA ALA A 39 -3.78 11.33 -10.79
C ALA A 39 -3.99 12.62 -11.59
N SER A 40 -3.45 12.70 -12.81
CA SER A 40 -3.66 13.84 -13.69
C SER A 40 -5.15 14.03 -14.06
N PHE A 41 -5.82 12.94 -14.44
CA PHE A 41 -7.17 12.98 -14.96
C PHE A 41 -8.26 13.17 -13.89
N LEU A 42 -8.19 12.42 -12.77
CA LEU A 42 -9.26 12.42 -11.75
C LEU A 42 -9.05 13.42 -10.63
N LEU A 43 -7.82 13.62 -10.16
CA LEU A 43 -7.56 14.40 -8.95
C LEU A 43 -7.18 15.85 -9.26
N PHE A 44 -6.51 16.10 -10.36
CA PHE A 44 -5.95 17.42 -10.68
C PHE A 44 -6.63 18.14 -11.85
N SER A 45 -7.64 17.55 -12.49
CA SER A 45 -8.43 18.25 -13.46
C SER A 45 -9.43 19.20 -12.75
N PRO A 46 -9.22 20.53 -12.78
CA PRO A 46 -10.07 21.49 -12.06
C PRO A 46 -11.51 21.46 -12.57
N GLU A 47 -11.69 21.10 -13.86
CA GLU A 47 -13.00 21.04 -14.53
C GLU A 47 -13.86 19.87 -14.05
N ARG A 48 -13.26 18.85 -13.42
CA ARG A 48 -13.91 17.57 -13.10
C ARG A 48 -14.11 17.31 -11.61
N GLN A 49 -13.40 18.05 -10.74
CA GLN A 49 -13.46 17.85 -9.28
C GLN A 49 -13.65 19.19 -8.57
N ALA A 50 -14.90 19.63 -8.46
CA ALA A 50 -15.23 20.93 -7.88
C ALA A 50 -15.19 20.98 -6.35
N SER A 51 -15.09 19.84 -5.62
CA SER A 51 -15.20 19.82 -4.16
C SER A 51 -14.19 18.92 -3.47
N ALA A 52 -13.85 19.27 -2.21
CA ALA A 52 -13.07 18.44 -1.31
C ALA A 52 -13.64 17.02 -1.17
N LEU A 53 -14.97 16.91 -1.11
CA LEU A 53 -15.67 15.64 -1.03
C LEU A 53 -15.45 14.79 -2.30
N GLY A 54 -15.47 15.39 -3.49
CA GLY A 54 -15.20 14.69 -4.74
C GLY A 54 -13.79 14.10 -4.78
N ALA A 55 -12.77 14.87 -4.38
CA ALA A 55 -11.39 14.39 -4.30
C ALA A 55 -11.23 13.25 -3.27
N ALA A 56 -11.89 13.35 -2.11
CA ALA A 56 -11.86 12.34 -1.07
C ALA A 56 -12.62 11.07 -1.48
N LEU A 57 -13.75 11.19 -2.16
CA LEU A 57 -14.48 10.05 -2.71
C LEU A 57 -13.65 9.34 -3.77
N ALA A 58 -12.94 10.07 -4.63
CA ALA A 58 -12.00 9.46 -5.60
C ALA A 58 -10.89 8.69 -4.88
N PHE A 59 -10.32 9.26 -3.80
CA PHE A 59 -9.34 8.54 -2.95
C PHE A 59 -9.94 7.30 -2.28
N THR A 60 -11.14 7.43 -1.72
CA THR A 60 -11.86 6.34 -1.05
C THR A 60 -12.14 5.20 -2.03
N VAL A 61 -12.57 5.55 -3.22
CA VAL A 61 -12.86 4.62 -4.31
C VAL A 61 -11.61 3.81 -4.69
N VAL A 62 -10.45 4.45 -4.82
CA VAL A 62 -9.17 3.77 -5.11
C VAL A 62 -8.79 2.75 -4.03
N LEU A 63 -9.15 3.01 -2.77
CA LEU A 63 -8.76 2.19 -1.62
C LEU A 63 -9.82 1.14 -1.22
N LEU A 64 -11.07 1.32 -1.63
CA LEU A 64 -12.20 0.45 -1.29
C LEU A 64 -12.01 -1.03 -1.70
N PRO A 65 -11.45 -1.36 -2.88
CA PRO A 65 -11.26 -2.74 -3.30
C PRO A 65 -10.36 -3.55 -2.35
N TYR A 66 -9.42 -2.88 -1.69
CA TYR A 66 -8.50 -3.56 -0.77
C TYR A 66 -9.21 -4.16 0.44
N SER A 67 -10.34 -3.59 0.86
CA SER A 67 -11.14 -4.09 1.98
C SER A 67 -12.01 -5.29 1.62
N PHE A 68 -12.55 -5.33 0.40
CA PHE A 68 -13.50 -6.36 -0.03
C PHE A 68 -12.83 -7.56 -0.70
N VAL A 69 -11.73 -7.35 -1.41
CA VAL A 69 -11.06 -8.40 -2.19
C VAL A 69 -10.20 -9.31 -1.31
N GLY A 70 -9.73 -8.81 -0.14
CA GLY A 70 -8.85 -9.55 0.76
C GLY A 70 -9.34 -10.97 1.12
N PRO A 71 -10.57 -11.16 1.64
CA PRO A 71 -11.10 -12.47 2.00
C PRO A 71 -11.31 -13.41 0.80
N LEU A 72 -11.53 -12.84 -0.40
CA LEU A 72 -11.78 -13.62 -1.63
C LEU A 72 -10.48 -14.11 -2.28
N VAL A 73 -9.39 -13.39 -2.09
CA VAL A 73 -8.09 -13.68 -2.72
C VAL A 73 -7.56 -15.04 -2.29
N GLY A 74 -7.59 -15.35 -1.00
CA GLY A 74 -7.09 -16.62 -0.48
C GLY A 74 -7.79 -17.81 -1.13
N THR A 75 -9.12 -17.83 -1.07
CA THR A 75 -9.94 -18.93 -1.61
C THR A 75 -9.78 -19.11 -3.13
N LEU A 76 -9.58 -18.00 -3.86
CA LEU A 76 -9.36 -18.05 -5.31
C LEU A 76 -7.98 -18.63 -5.64
N LEU A 77 -6.94 -18.22 -4.89
CA LEU A 77 -5.56 -18.66 -5.09
C LEU A 77 -5.28 -20.10 -4.65
N ASP A 78 -6.12 -20.66 -3.77
CA ASP A 78 -6.02 -22.06 -3.36
C ASP A 78 -6.80 -23.01 -4.31
N ARG A 79 -7.75 -22.45 -5.08
CA ARG A 79 -8.54 -23.19 -6.05
C ARG A 79 -7.89 -23.30 -7.43
N PHE A 80 -7.20 -22.24 -7.88
CA PHE A 80 -6.66 -22.14 -9.23
C PHE A 80 -5.13 -22.07 -9.22
N SER A 81 -4.48 -22.51 -10.31
CA SER A 81 -3.06 -22.26 -10.51
C SER A 81 -2.77 -20.77 -10.43
N ARG A 82 -1.89 -20.37 -9.50
CA ARG A 82 -1.52 -18.97 -9.28
C ARG A 82 -0.90 -18.34 -10.52
N GLN A 83 -0.14 -19.12 -11.30
CA GLN A 83 0.41 -18.67 -12.59
C GLN A 83 -0.71 -18.26 -13.55
N ARG A 84 -1.74 -19.10 -13.73
CA ARG A 84 -2.89 -18.76 -14.58
C ARG A 84 -3.68 -17.59 -14.03
N ALA A 85 -3.90 -17.53 -12.72
CA ALA A 85 -4.55 -16.40 -12.07
C ALA A 85 -3.81 -15.09 -12.38
N VAL A 86 -2.48 -15.06 -12.25
CA VAL A 86 -1.66 -13.89 -12.56
C VAL A 86 -1.71 -13.52 -14.04
N MET A 87 -1.60 -14.51 -14.94
CA MET A 87 -1.67 -14.31 -16.39
C MET A 87 -3.00 -13.70 -16.81
N PHE A 88 -4.12 -14.38 -16.50
CA PHE A 88 -5.45 -13.91 -16.88
C PHE A 88 -5.83 -12.59 -16.21
N SER A 89 -5.39 -12.37 -14.98
CA SER A 89 -5.59 -11.11 -14.28
C SER A 89 -4.90 -9.94 -14.98
N ASN A 90 -3.67 -10.10 -15.45
CA ASN A 90 -2.97 -9.05 -16.20
C ASN A 90 -3.59 -8.83 -17.58
N LEU A 91 -4.02 -9.88 -18.28
CA LEU A 91 -4.73 -9.75 -19.57
C LEU A 91 -6.08 -9.04 -19.39
N LEU A 92 -6.84 -9.38 -18.34
CA LEU A 92 -8.10 -8.70 -18.02
C LEU A 92 -7.84 -7.22 -17.65
N ARG A 93 -6.78 -6.93 -16.88
CA ARG A 93 -6.39 -5.54 -16.62
C ARG A 93 -6.07 -4.78 -17.88
N ALA A 94 -5.32 -5.38 -18.81
CA ALA A 94 -5.04 -4.75 -20.11
C ALA A 94 -6.32 -4.39 -20.86
N LEU A 95 -7.28 -5.31 -20.92
CA LEU A 95 -8.58 -5.08 -21.57
C LEU A 95 -9.39 -3.97 -20.89
N ILE A 96 -9.50 -4.01 -19.56
CA ILE A 96 -10.23 -2.97 -18.80
C ILE A 96 -9.53 -1.61 -18.96
N THR A 97 -8.18 -1.58 -18.98
CA THR A 97 -7.42 -0.35 -19.17
C THR A 97 -7.65 0.26 -20.56
N VAL A 98 -7.81 -0.55 -21.60
CA VAL A 98 -8.25 -0.06 -22.92
C VAL A 98 -9.63 0.58 -22.84
N ALA A 99 -10.60 -0.05 -22.15
CA ALA A 99 -11.92 0.54 -21.96
C ALA A 99 -11.86 1.88 -21.21
N ILE A 100 -11.02 1.98 -20.17
CA ILE A 100 -10.76 3.24 -19.45
C ILE A 100 -10.17 4.29 -20.40
N ALA A 101 -9.20 3.94 -21.23
CA ALA A 101 -8.62 4.87 -22.21
C ALA A 101 -9.68 5.41 -23.19
N LEU A 102 -10.58 4.55 -23.69
CA LEU A 102 -11.67 4.96 -24.57
C LEU A 102 -12.64 5.94 -23.90
N LEU A 103 -12.99 5.71 -22.63
CA LEU A 103 -13.81 6.66 -21.86
C LEU A 103 -13.07 7.99 -21.64
N THR A 104 -11.77 7.92 -21.36
CA THR A 104 -10.92 9.11 -21.17
C THR A 104 -10.84 9.95 -22.45
N PHE A 105 -10.65 9.35 -23.62
CA PHE A 105 -10.68 10.05 -24.92
C PHE A 105 -11.99 10.78 -25.19
N GLN A 106 -13.10 10.27 -24.63
CA GLN A 106 -14.42 10.90 -24.74
C GLN A 106 -14.67 11.96 -23.64
N GLY A 107 -13.70 12.24 -22.77
CA GLY A 107 -13.86 13.13 -21.63
C GLY A 107 -14.84 12.63 -20.55
N ARG A 108 -15.22 11.35 -20.56
CA ARG A 108 -16.21 10.77 -19.63
C ARG A 108 -15.54 10.44 -18.30
N THR A 109 -16.09 11.01 -17.21
CA THR A 109 -15.59 10.85 -15.84
C THR A 109 -16.63 10.24 -14.90
N GLY A 110 -17.61 9.55 -15.44
CA GLY A 110 -18.77 9.01 -14.72
C GLY A 110 -18.44 7.84 -13.81
N VAL A 111 -19.50 7.29 -13.23
CA VAL A 111 -19.43 6.12 -12.33
C VAL A 111 -18.81 4.91 -13.03
N GLU A 112 -19.03 4.77 -14.35
CA GLU A 112 -18.46 3.71 -15.16
C GLU A 112 -16.92 3.68 -15.13
N LEU A 113 -16.27 4.83 -15.27
CA LEU A 113 -14.80 4.94 -15.18
C LEU A 113 -14.33 4.57 -13.77
N THR A 114 -15.00 5.09 -12.76
CA THR A 114 -14.73 4.79 -11.35
C THR A 114 -14.79 3.28 -11.07
N VAL A 115 -15.84 2.61 -11.52
CA VAL A 115 -16.03 1.16 -11.34
C VAL A 115 -14.92 0.36 -12.03
N LEU A 116 -14.53 0.73 -13.26
CA LEU A 116 -13.46 0.05 -13.99
C LEU A 116 -12.10 0.22 -13.28
N VAL A 117 -11.81 1.42 -12.76
CA VAL A 117 -10.59 1.66 -11.96
C VAL A 117 -10.58 0.81 -10.70
N LEU A 118 -11.72 0.69 -10.01
CA LEU A 118 -11.86 -0.20 -8.83
C LEU A 118 -11.53 -1.65 -9.17
N PHE A 119 -12.02 -2.15 -10.30
CA PHE A 119 -11.70 -3.49 -10.78
C PHE A 119 -10.19 -3.66 -11.01
N ILE A 120 -9.53 -2.68 -11.65
CA ILE A 120 -8.06 -2.71 -11.85
C ILE A 120 -7.31 -2.85 -10.52
N PHE A 121 -7.66 -2.06 -9.51
CA PHE A 121 -7.01 -2.13 -8.19
C PHE A 121 -7.33 -3.43 -7.45
N GLY A 122 -8.57 -3.94 -7.54
CA GLY A 122 -8.95 -5.22 -6.96
C GLY A 122 -8.17 -6.39 -7.59
N ILE A 123 -8.05 -6.41 -8.92
CA ILE A 123 -7.27 -7.41 -9.65
C ILE A 123 -5.78 -7.31 -9.29
N ASN A 124 -5.25 -6.09 -9.13
CA ASN A 124 -3.87 -5.90 -8.68
C ASN A 124 -3.59 -6.58 -7.34
N ARG A 125 -4.52 -6.45 -6.40
CA ARG A 125 -4.41 -7.12 -5.09
C ARG A 125 -4.29 -8.64 -5.24
N LEU A 126 -5.10 -9.25 -6.10
CA LEU A 126 -5.03 -10.68 -6.40
C LEU A 126 -3.66 -11.08 -6.97
N ILE A 127 -3.13 -10.30 -7.92
CA ILE A 127 -1.81 -10.56 -8.52
C ILE A 127 -0.71 -10.52 -7.47
N LEU A 128 -0.67 -9.46 -6.66
CA LEU A 128 0.37 -9.29 -5.63
C LEU A 128 0.30 -10.39 -4.57
N ALA A 129 -0.90 -10.81 -4.18
CA ALA A 129 -1.09 -11.92 -3.25
C ALA A 129 -0.63 -13.27 -3.85
N ALA A 130 -0.98 -13.53 -5.13
CA ALA A 130 -0.55 -14.74 -5.84
C ALA A 130 0.97 -14.86 -5.93
N LEU A 131 1.65 -13.77 -6.32
CA LEU A 131 3.10 -13.71 -6.43
C LEU A 131 3.79 -13.84 -5.06
N SER A 132 3.21 -13.24 -4.01
CA SER A 132 3.73 -13.34 -2.64
C SER A 132 3.57 -14.74 -2.06
N ALA A 133 2.42 -15.39 -2.29
CA ALA A 133 2.16 -16.76 -1.86
C ALA A 133 2.97 -17.80 -2.64
N GLY A 134 3.35 -17.49 -3.89
CA GLY A 134 4.20 -18.35 -4.72
C GLY A 134 5.70 -18.21 -4.47
N LEU A 135 6.13 -17.12 -3.81
CA LEU A 135 7.55 -16.81 -3.60
C LEU A 135 8.33 -17.92 -2.86
N PRO A 136 7.81 -18.53 -1.78
CA PRO A 136 8.53 -19.61 -1.08
C PRO A 136 8.81 -20.86 -1.95
N LEU A 137 8.05 -21.07 -3.03
CA LEU A 137 8.21 -22.22 -3.92
C LEU A 137 9.35 -22.05 -4.92
N VAL A 138 9.72 -20.80 -5.23
CA VAL A 138 10.77 -20.46 -6.20
C VAL A 138 12.01 -19.86 -5.55
N ALA A 139 11.91 -19.41 -4.30
CA ALA A 139 13.04 -18.86 -3.56
C ALA A 139 13.75 -19.96 -2.75
N GLN A 140 15.08 -19.88 -2.68
CA GLN A 140 15.84 -20.76 -1.81
C GLN A 140 15.46 -20.53 -0.33
N PRO A 141 15.21 -21.56 0.48
CA PRO A 141 14.77 -21.40 1.88
C PRO A 141 15.68 -20.49 2.71
N LYS A 142 17.01 -20.59 2.50
CA LYS A 142 18.02 -19.79 3.20
C LYS A 142 18.06 -18.31 2.77
N ALA A 143 17.52 -17.99 1.60
CA ALA A 143 17.49 -16.65 1.02
C ALA A 143 16.09 -16.02 1.05
N LEU A 144 15.07 -16.71 1.57
CA LEU A 144 13.67 -16.30 1.47
C LEU A 144 13.42 -14.88 2.00
N ILE A 145 14.00 -14.52 3.15
CA ILE A 145 13.86 -13.18 3.75
C ILE A 145 14.45 -12.11 2.83
N ALA A 146 15.69 -12.33 2.36
CA ALA A 146 16.36 -11.39 1.46
C ALA A 146 15.62 -11.29 0.11
N THR A 147 15.15 -12.42 -0.41
CA THR A 147 14.36 -12.48 -1.65
C THR A 147 13.04 -11.74 -1.50
N ASN A 148 12.33 -11.94 -0.40
CA ASN A 148 11.08 -11.21 -0.14
C ASN A 148 11.32 -9.69 -0.02
N ALA A 149 12.37 -9.27 0.67
CA ALA A 149 12.76 -7.86 0.76
C ALA A 149 13.05 -7.28 -0.64
N LEU A 150 13.82 -8.00 -1.47
CA LEU A 150 14.12 -7.61 -2.85
C LEU A 150 12.85 -7.48 -3.70
N VAL A 151 11.95 -8.47 -3.63
CA VAL A 151 10.70 -8.52 -4.38
C VAL A 151 9.79 -7.35 -4.03
N VAL A 152 9.64 -7.06 -2.73
CA VAL A 152 8.77 -5.99 -2.23
C VAL A 152 9.38 -4.61 -2.48
N THR A 153 10.65 -4.41 -2.09
CA THR A 153 11.33 -3.10 -2.25
C THR A 153 11.55 -2.79 -3.73
N GLY A 154 12.01 -3.78 -4.52
CA GLY A 154 12.17 -3.63 -5.96
C GLY A 154 10.85 -3.24 -6.62
N GLY A 155 9.75 -3.89 -6.22
CA GLY A 155 8.42 -3.53 -6.71
C GLY A 155 8.05 -2.07 -6.42
N SER A 156 8.30 -1.58 -5.21
CA SER A 156 8.03 -0.18 -4.85
C SER A 156 8.87 0.79 -5.68
N VAL A 157 10.13 0.46 -5.94
CA VAL A 157 11.00 1.26 -6.83
C VAL A 157 10.42 1.31 -8.24
N TRP A 158 9.96 0.17 -8.78
CA TRP A 158 9.38 0.13 -10.13
C TRP A 158 8.06 0.91 -10.23
N VAL A 159 7.21 0.94 -9.19
CA VAL A 159 6.03 1.84 -9.17
C VAL A 159 6.46 3.30 -9.29
N VAL A 160 7.46 3.73 -8.52
CA VAL A 160 7.95 5.12 -8.55
C VAL A 160 8.53 5.46 -9.92
N LEU A 161 9.34 4.56 -10.49
CA LEU A 161 9.90 4.74 -11.84
C LEU A 161 8.80 4.82 -12.90
N GLY A 162 7.78 3.94 -12.82
CA GLY A 162 6.62 3.97 -13.70
C GLY A 162 5.84 5.27 -13.60
N GLY A 163 5.59 5.75 -12.37
CA GLY A 163 4.95 7.04 -12.14
C GLY A 163 5.73 8.21 -12.73
N GLY A 164 7.05 8.24 -12.50
CA GLY A 164 7.94 9.24 -13.10
C GLY A 164 7.95 9.20 -14.63
N CYS A 165 8.05 8.01 -15.23
CA CYS A 165 7.93 7.84 -16.68
C CYS A 165 6.57 8.31 -17.19
N GLY A 166 5.48 8.03 -16.47
CA GLY A 166 4.15 8.50 -16.85
C GLY A 166 4.05 10.01 -16.87
N LEU A 167 4.58 10.70 -15.86
CA LEU A 167 4.65 12.16 -15.85
C LEU A 167 5.47 12.72 -17.01
N LEU A 168 6.60 12.08 -17.37
CA LEU A 168 7.40 12.47 -18.54
C LEU A 168 6.62 12.27 -19.86
N ILE A 169 6.00 11.12 -20.05
CA ILE A 169 5.15 10.83 -21.22
C ILE A 169 4.06 11.89 -21.32
N ARG A 170 3.38 12.18 -20.20
CA ARG A 170 2.32 13.19 -20.14
C ARG A 170 2.83 14.56 -20.59
N ARG A 171 3.98 14.99 -20.08
CA ARG A 171 4.59 16.26 -20.44
C ARG A 171 4.91 16.37 -21.94
N PHE A 172 5.38 15.29 -22.58
CA PHE A 172 5.61 15.26 -24.00
C PHE A 172 4.32 15.27 -24.81
N THR A 173 3.30 14.54 -24.38
CA THR A 173 2.01 14.47 -25.09
C THR A 173 1.20 15.74 -24.95
N ASP A 174 1.33 16.52 -23.87
CA ASP A 174 0.68 17.82 -23.67
C ASP A 174 1.06 18.86 -24.73
N THR A 175 2.21 18.69 -25.37
CA THR A 175 2.67 19.59 -26.43
C THR A 175 1.98 19.37 -27.78
N VAL A 176 1.36 18.17 -27.97
CA VAL A 176 0.82 17.72 -29.28
C VAL A 176 -0.63 17.27 -29.23
N ALA A 177 -1.21 17.15 -28.03
CA ALA A 177 -2.56 16.62 -27.84
C ALA A 177 -3.34 17.40 -26.78
N THR A 178 -4.67 17.33 -26.82
CA THR A 178 -5.50 17.85 -25.72
C THR A 178 -5.30 17.04 -24.45
N ALA A 179 -5.64 17.60 -23.29
CA ALA A 179 -5.45 16.96 -21.99
C ALA A 179 -6.04 15.52 -21.94
N ASP A 180 -7.27 15.35 -22.42
CA ASP A 180 -7.94 14.04 -22.43
C ASP A 180 -7.28 13.04 -23.38
N HIS A 181 -6.76 13.52 -24.52
CA HIS A 181 -6.03 12.66 -25.45
C HIS A 181 -4.67 12.26 -24.90
N ALA A 182 -3.97 13.17 -24.22
CA ALA A 182 -2.70 12.87 -23.60
C ALA A 182 -2.84 11.84 -22.46
N ASP A 183 -3.86 12.00 -21.61
CA ASP A 183 -4.19 11.02 -20.56
C ASP A 183 -4.63 9.68 -21.15
N GLY A 184 -5.45 9.69 -22.18
CA GLY A 184 -5.88 8.47 -22.88
C GLY A 184 -4.72 7.69 -23.51
N LEU A 185 -3.75 8.38 -24.13
CA LEU A 185 -2.54 7.77 -24.68
C LEU A 185 -1.66 7.16 -23.57
N LEU A 186 -1.52 7.86 -22.43
CA LEU A 186 -0.77 7.33 -21.28
C LEU A 186 -1.45 6.08 -20.71
N ILE A 187 -2.79 6.07 -20.62
CA ILE A 187 -3.55 4.89 -20.18
C ILE A 187 -3.39 3.73 -21.17
N LEU A 188 -3.38 3.98 -22.49
CA LEU A 188 -3.09 2.94 -23.48
C LEU A 188 -1.66 2.37 -23.34
N THR A 189 -0.69 3.22 -23.02
CA THR A 189 0.68 2.75 -22.72
C THR A 189 0.70 1.81 -21.51
N ALA A 190 -0.10 2.12 -20.48
CA ALA A 190 -0.29 1.22 -19.34
C ALA A 190 -1.01 -0.08 -19.75
N ALA A 191 -1.99 -0.03 -20.64
CA ALA A 191 -2.65 -1.24 -21.15
C ALA A 191 -1.66 -2.20 -21.82
N LEU A 192 -0.75 -1.65 -22.64
CA LEU A 192 0.34 -2.43 -23.25
C LEU A 192 1.27 -3.02 -22.20
N GLY A 193 1.61 -2.27 -21.16
CA GLY A 193 2.42 -2.77 -20.04
C GLY A 193 1.77 -3.95 -19.30
N PHE A 194 0.46 -3.89 -19.02
CA PHE A 194 -0.26 -5.02 -18.43
C PHE A 194 -0.35 -6.22 -19.38
N LEU A 195 -0.50 -6.00 -20.68
CA LEU A 195 -0.46 -7.06 -21.68
C LEU A 195 0.92 -7.76 -21.63
N ILE A 196 2.01 -7.00 -21.64
CA ILE A 196 3.39 -7.54 -21.54
C ILE A 196 3.54 -8.33 -20.24
N ALA A 197 3.10 -7.81 -19.10
CA ALA A 197 3.16 -8.52 -17.82
C ALA A 197 2.37 -9.85 -17.87
N GLY A 198 1.22 -9.88 -18.54
CA GLY A 198 0.43 -11.09 -18.77
C GLY A 198 1.15 -12.10 -19.65
N LEU A 199 1.80 -11.65 -20.73
CA LEU A 199 2.59 -12.51 -21.62
C LEU A 199 3.84 -13.06 -20.91
N VAL A 200 4.52 -12.26 -20.09
CA VAL A 200 5.63 -12.73 -19.25
C VAL A 200 5.14 -13.77 -18.24
N ALA A 201 3.96 -13.58 -17.64
CA ALA A 201 3.37 -14.59 -16.75
C ALA A 201 3.06 -15.91 -17.50
N ALA A 202 2.72 -15.85 -18.78
CA ALA A 202 2.50 -17.04 -19.61
C ALA A 202 3.76 -17.89 -19.80
N THR A 203 4.96 -17.29 -19.70
CA THR A 203 6.24 -18.02 -19.82
C THR A 203 6.57 -18.88 -18.58
N MET A 204 5.90 -18.63 -17.45
CA MET A 204 6.06 -19.43 -16.23
C MET A 204 5.41 -20.81 -16.39
N LYS A 205 6.00 -21.84 -15.77
CA LYS A 205 5.36 -23.15 -15.70
C LYS A 205 4.08 -23.07 -14.85
N ARG A 206 3.05 -23.82 -15.25
CA ARG A 206 1.71 -23.79 -14.65
C ARG A 206 1.69 -23.90 -13.12
N ASP A 207 2.51 -24.77 -12.56
CA ASP A 207 2.55 -25.07 -11.13
C ASP A 207 3.80 -24.50 -10.43
N GLN A 208 4.56 -23.63 -11.12
CA GLN A 208 5.80 -23.05 -10.61
C GLN A 208 5.63 -22.26 -9.32
N ILE A 209 4.51 -21.56 -9.19
CA ILE A 209 4.16 -20.76 -8.01
C ILE A 209 2.96 -21.32 -7.24
N GLY A 210 2.59 -22.59 -7.50
CA GLY A 210 1.54 -23.35 -6.82
C GLY A 210 0.10 -22.86 -7.12
N PRO A 211 -0.90 -23.35 -6.38
CA PRO A 211 -0.80 -24.60 -5.62
C PRO A 211 -0.60 -25.80 -6.54
N LEU A 212 0.08 -26.83 -6.04
CA LEU A 212 0.22 -28.06 -6.79
C LEU A 212 -1.15 -28.68 -7.05
N ALA A 213 -1.27 -29.48 -8.12
CA ALA A 213 -2.58 -29.99 -8.55
C ALA A 213 -3.34 -30.76 -7.44
N HIS A 214 -2.59 -31.47 -6.57
CA HIS A 214 -3.15 -32.24 -5.43
C HIS A 214 -3.46 -31.38 -4.19
N GLU A 215 -2.90 -30.16 -4.12
CA GLU A 215 -3.14 -29.21 -3.01
C GLU A 215 -4.33 -28.30 -3.25
N ARG A 216 -4.91 -28.31 -4.46
CA ARG A 216 -6.03 -27.43 -4.83
C ARG A 216 -7.28 -27.83 -4.05
N THR A 217 -7.76 -26.90 -3.24
CA THR A 217 -8.95 -27.09 -2.43
C THR A 217 -10.21 -26.61 -3.16
N ARG A 218 -11.38 -27.15 -2.77
CA ARG A 218 -12.69 -26.63 -3.20
C ARG A 218 -13.17 -25.50 -2.27
N ALA A 219 -12.25 -24.65 -1.82
CA ALA A 219 -12.59 -23.54 -0.93
C ALA A 219 -13.70 -22.67 -1.53
N THR A 220 -14.68 -22.33 -0.72
CA THR A 220 -15.82 -21.48 -1.10
C THR A 220 -15.62 -20.07 -0.56
N VAL A 221 -16.25 -19.07 -1.19
CA VAL A 221 -16.27 -17.69 -0.69
C VAL A 221 -16.76 -17.61 0.76
N ALA A 222 -17.77 -18.43 1.12
CA ALA A 222 -18.28 -18.53 2.49
C ALA A 222 -17.19 -18.93 3.49
N GLN A 223 -16.28 -19.80 3.09
CA GLN A 223 -15.15 -20.23 3.92
C GLN A 223 -14.18 -19.09 4.23
N GLY A 224 -13.93 -18.19 3.28
CA GLY A 224 -13.12 -16.98 3.51
C GLY A 224 -13.72 -16.07 4.59
N PHE A 225 -15.04 -15.91 4.64
CA PHE A 225 -15.71 -15.14 5.70
C PHE A 225 -15.66 -15.85 7.06
N ILE A 226 -15.78 -17.19 7.08
CA ILE A 226 -15.64 -18.00 8.32
C ILE A 226 -14.21 -17.84 8.86
N GLU A 227 -13.20 -17.99 8.02
CA GLU A 227 -11.79 -17.83 8.39
C GLU A 227 -11.48 -16.41 8.90
N MET A 228 -12.09 -15.40 8.30
CA MET A 228 -11.97 -14.01 8.80
C MET A 228 -12.60 -13.85 10.18
N ARG A 229 -13.78 -14.44 10.42
CA ARG A 229 -14.42 -14.46 11.76
C ARG A 229 -13.56 -15.16 12.80
N GLU A 230 -12.94 -16.27 12.44
CA GLU A 230 -11.99 -17.00 13.31
C GLU A 230 -10.74 -16.13 13.59
N GLY A 231 -10.22 -15.41 12.59
CA GLY A 231 -9.13 -14.47 12.76
C GLY A 231 -9.48 -13.35 13.75
N PHE A 232 -10.68 -12.78 13.68
CA PHE A 232 -11.15 -11.79 14.67
C PHE A 232 -11.30 -12.40 16.08
N ALA A 233 -11.81 -13.63 16.19
CA ALA A 233 -11.91 -14.32 17.47
C ALA A 233 -10.53 -14.59 18.08
N PHE A 234 -9.55 -14.98 17.27
CA PHE A 234 -8.17 -15.19 17.69
C PHE A 234 -7.52 -13.89 18.20
N LEU A 235 -7.74 -12.76 17.54
CA LEU A 235 -7.20 -11.46 17.95
C LEU A 235 -7.79 -10.98 19.30
N ARG A 236 -9.00 -11.37 19.67
CA ARG A 236 -9.59 -11.06 20.99
C ARG A 236 -8.78 -11.68 22.13
N ILE A 237 -8.14 -12.81 21.87
CA ILE A 237 -7.32 -13.53 22.87
C ILE A 237 -5.86 -13.02 22.83
N HIS A 238 -5.38 -12.60 21.65
CA HIS A 238 -4.01 -12.08 21.45
C HIS A 238 -3.99 -10.55 21.42
N GLY A 239 -4.26 -9.93 22.57
CA GLY A 239 -4.41 -8.49 22.71
C GLY A 239 -3.23 -7.65 22.22
N ASP A 240 -2.00 -8.19 22.25
CA ASP A 240 -0.79 -7.50 21.75
C ASP A 240 -0.84 -7.29 20.24
N ALA A 241 -1.15 -8.36 19.50
CA ALA A 241 -1.30 -8.29 18.05
C ALA A 241 -2.48 -7.37 17.66
N ALA A 242 -3.61 -7.49 18.38
CA ALA A 242 -4.77 -6.64 18.15
C ALA A 242 -4.47 -5.14 18.35
N ARG A 243 -3.74 -4.78 19.42
CA ARG A 243 -3.33 -3.40 19.69
C ARG A 243 -2.35 -2.88 18.65
N GLY A 244 -1.40 -3.70 18.22
CA GLY A 244 -0.45 -3.35 17.16
C GLY A 244 -1.15 -3.11 15.81
N ILE A 245 -2.10 -3.97 15.44
CA ILE A 245 -2.94 -3.82 14.24
C ILE A 245 -3.77 -2.54 14.34
N PHE A 246 -4.43 -2.29 15.48
CA PHE A 246 -5.21 -1.08 15.70
C PHE A 246 -4.36 0.19 15.61
N ALA A 247 -3.19 0.21 16.23
CA ALA A 247 -2.25 1.33 16.15
C ALA A 247 -1.82 1.63 14.71
N THR A 248 -1.50 0.58 13.95
CA THR A 248 -1.15 0.71 12.54
C THR A 248 -2.35 1.19 11.70
N ALA A 249 -3.56 0.72 11.99
CA ALA A 249 -4.77 1.13 11.29
C ALA A 249 -5.09 2.62 11.51
N VAL A 250 -5.04 3.09 12.76
CA VAL A 250 -5.24 4.51 13.10
C VAL A 250 -4.17 5.37 12.42
N HIS A 251 -2.89 4.95 12.46
CA HIS A 251 -1.84 5.69 11.79
C HIS A 251 -2.04 5.75 10.27
N ARG A 252 -2.39 4.64 9.62
CA ARG A 252 -2.63 4.59 8.17
C ARG A 252 -3.82 5.45 7.76
N GLY A 253 -4.90 5.42 8.54
CA GLY A 253 -6.04 6.31 8.35
C GLY A 253 -5.66 7.78 8.46
N GLY A 254 -4.93 8.15 9.51
CA GLY A 254 -4.42 9.52 9.70
C GLY A 254 -3.48 9.98 8.60
N LEU A 255 -2.57 9.09 8.13
CA LEU A 255 -1.69 9.37 7.01
C LEU A 255 -2.49 9.66 5.72
N THR A 256 -3.55 8.90 5.46
CA THR A 256 -4.42 9.13 4.29
C THR A 256 -5.17 10.45 4.42
N ALA A 257 -5.66 10.79 5.61
CA ALA A 257 -6.29 12.08 5.86
C ALA A 257 -5.29 13.25 5.68
N LEU A 258 -4.03 13.11 6.14
CA LEU A 258 -2.96 14.10 5.87
C LEU A 258 -2.63 14.21 4.38
N THR A 259 -2.68 13.10 3.63
CA THR A 259 -2.48 13.12 2.17
C THR A 259 -3.61 13.92 1.49
N LEU A 260 -4.85 13.79 1.99
CA LEU A 260 -5.97 14.60 1.48
C LEU A 260 -5.79 16.09 1.80
N VAL A 261 -5.35 16.43 3.02
CA VAL A 261 -4.98 17.82 3.39
C VAL A 261 -3.90 18.34 2.46
N ALA A 262 -2.84 17.57 2.23
CA ALA A 262 -1.75 17.93 1.33
C ALA A 262 -2.25 18.19 -0.10
N LEU A 263 -3.09 17.31 -0.62
CA LEU A 263 -3.68 17.43 -1.95
C LEU A 263 -4.45 18.74 -2.11
N LEU A 264 -5.33 19.05 -1.13
CA LEU A 264 -6.17 20.25 -1.20
C LEU A 264 -5.36 21.55 -0.99
N LEU A 265 -4.39 21.54 -0.08
CA LEU A 265 -3.50 22.70 0.15
C LEU A 265 -2.68 23.01 -1.10
N GLU A 266 -2.04 22.00 -1.70
CA GLU A 266 -1.23 22.17 -2.90
C GLU A 266 -2.05 22.65 -4.09
N ARG A 267 -3.28 22.16 -4.23
CA ARG A 267 -4.16 22.47 -5.33
C ARG A 267 -4.86 23.84 -5.20
N ASN A 268 -5.38 24.14 -4.00
CA ASN A 268 -6.35 25.23 -3.84
C ASN A 268 -5.83 26.39 -2.99
N THR A 269 -4.68 26.21 -2.26
CA THR A 269 -4.13 27.23 -1.36
C THR A 269 -2.74 27.69 -1.78
N PHE A 270 -1.84 26.75 -2.11
CA PHE A 270 -0.46 27.11 -2.43
C PHE A 270 -0.27 27.45 -3.91
N HIS A 271 -1.14 26.95 -4.79
CA HIS A 271 -1.10 27.21 -6.23
C HIS A 271 -2.47 27.64 -6.76
N ASP A 272 -2.48 28.32 -7.92
CA ASP A 272 -3.73 28.65 -8.60
C ASP A 272 -4.42 27.35 -9.04
N PRO A 273 -5.70 27.12 -8.67
CA PRO A 273 -6.46 25.96 -9.08
C PRO A 273 -6.53 25.72 -10.59
N LYS A 274 -6.27 26.77 -11.39
CA LYS A 274 -6.17 26.67 -12.85
C LYS A 274 -4.84 26.09 -13.33
N ASN A 275 -3.80 26.09 -12.48
CA ASN A 275 -2.49 25.53 -12.77
C ASN A 275 -2.33 24.15 -12.13
N SER A 276 -2.94 23.13 -12.75
CA SER A 276 -2.92 21.75 -12.26
C SER A 276 -1.51 21.17 -12.11
N ASP A 277 -0.57 21.59 -12.99
CA ASP A 277 0.80 21.05 -13.00
C ASP A 277 1.60 21.51 -11.79
N ALA A 278 1.43 22.75 -11.35
CA ALA A 278 2.10 23.28 -10.17
C ALA A 278 1.62 22.58 -8.89
N GLY A 279 0.30 22.38 -8.73
CA GLY A 279 -0.25 21.62 -7.61
C GLY A 279 0.21 20.16 -7.59
N LEU A 280 0.28 19.51 -8.77
CA LEU A 280 0.79 18.14 -8.90
C LEU A 280 2.29 18.07 -8.55
N ALA A 281 3.08 19.05 -8.99
CA ALA A 281 4.49 19.13 -8.67
C ALA A 281 4.73 19.28 -7.15
N GLY A 282 4.00 20.18 -6.48
CA GLY A 282 4.06 20.37 -5.03
C GLY A 282 3.68 19.11 -4.26
N LEU A 283 2.56 18.48 -4.61
CA LEU A 283 2.15 17.19 -4.00
C LEU A 283 3.21 16.10 -4.23
N SER A 284 3.82 16.05 -5.43
CA SER A 284 4.87 15.07 -5.75
C SER A 284 6.11 15.27 -4.87
N VAL A 285 6.49 16.52 -4.53
CA VAL A 285 7.56 16.81 -3.58
C VAL A 285 7.20 16.29 -2.19
N ALA A 286 6.00 16.59 -1.69
CA ALA A 286 5.56 16.10 -0.38
C ALA A 286 5.53 14.57 -0.30
N LEU A 287 5.00 13.88 -1.33
CA LEU A 287 4.99 12.43 -1.41
C LEU A 287 6.40 11.82 -1.52
N SER A 288 7.32 12.49 -2.24
CA SER A 288 8.73 12.07 -2.32
C SER A 288 9.42 12.17 -0.96
N CYS A 289 9.19 13.25 -0.22
CA CYS A 289 9.71 13.40 1.14
C CYS A 289 9.11 12.36 2.10
N ALA A 290 7.81 12.05 1.97
CA ALA A 290 7.20 10.94 2.71
C ALA A 290 7.86 9.59 2.37
N ALA A 291 8.17 9.32 1.09
CA ALA A 291 8.84 8.10 0.66
C ALA A 291 10.28 7.98 1.21
N ILE A 292 11.01 9.08 1.27
CA ILE A 292 12.32 9.13 1.94
C ILE A 292 12.14 8.81 3.43
N GLY A 293 11.17 9.42 4.09
CA GLY A 293 10.80 9.11 5.47
C GLY A 293 10.47 7.63 5.65
N PHE A 294 9.67 7.02 4.78
CA PHE A 294 9.38 5.59 4.79
C PHE A 294 10.64 4.73 4.75
N THR A 295 11.57 5.07 3.86
CA THR A 295 12.82 4.32 3.69
C THR A 295 13.67 4.38 4.96
N ILE A 296 13.87 5.56 5.52
CA ILE A 296 14.60 5.74 6.77
C ILE A 296 13.89 5.05 7.94
N GLY A 297 12.56 5.19 8.02
CA GLY A 297 11.73 4.54 9.04
C GLY A 297 11.85 3.02 9.06
N ALA A 298 11.93 2.40 7.88
CA ALA A 298 12.14 0.95 7.77
C ALA A 298 13.52 0.52 8.29
N VAL A 299 14.56 1.33 8.04
CA VAL A 299 15.94 1.06 8.47
C VAL A 299 16.12 1.25 9.98
N ILE A 300 15.54 2.32 10.55
CA ILE A 300 15.70 2.60 11.99
C ILE A 300 14.81 1.72 12.88
N ALA A 301 13.74 1.10 12.34
CA ALA A 301 12.81 0.29 13.12
C ALA A 301 13.52 -0.86 13.88
N PRO A 302 14.34 -1.72 13.26
CA PRO A 302 15.07 -2.77 13.98
C PRO A 302 16.02 -2.23 15.04
N ILE A 303 16.69 -1.10 14.75
CA ILE A 303 17.63 -0.45 15.69
C ILE A 303 16.90 0.02 16.94
N GLY A 304 15.78 0.73 16.74
CA GLY A 304 14.97 1.24 17.85
C GLY A 304 14.33 0.13 18.68
N VAL A 305 13.89 -0.95 18.03
CA VAL A 305 13.36 -2.14 18.72
C VAL A 305 14.44 -2.79 19.61
N ASN A 306 15.67 -2.89 19.12
CA ASN A 306 16.78 -3.45 19.90
C ASN A 306 17.16 -2.55 21.09
N TRP A 307 17.01 -1.23 20.96
CA TRP A 307 17.35 -0.26 22.01
C TRP A 307 16.37 -0.23 23.17
N ILE A 308 15.07 -0.10 22.86
CA ILE A 308 14.04 0.19 23.88
C ILE A 308 12.90 -0.83 23.91
N GLY A 309 12.97 -1.85 23.06
CA GLY A 309 11.93 -2.88 22.93
C GLY A 309 10.76 -2.46 22.04
N ARG A 310 10.03 -3.47 21.51
CA ARG A 310 8.95 -3.30 20.50
C ARG A 310 7.87 -2.31 20.92
N HIS A 311 7.31 -2.48 22.13
CA HIS A 311 6.17 -1.66 22.56
C HIS A 311 6.54 -0.20 22.77
N ARG A 312 7.71 0.04 23.39
CA ARG A 312 8.20 1.40 23.59
C ARG A 312 8.51 2.07 22.25
N TRP A 313 9.09 1.32 21.31
CA TRP A 313 9.39 1.83 19.99
C TRP A 313 8.13 2.17 19.21
N MET A 314 7.10 1.29 19.20
CA MET A 314 5.80 1.56 18.58
C MET A 314 5.11 2.79 19.20
N ARG A 315 5.17 2.92 20.52
CA ARG A 315 4.66 4.08 21.25
C ARG A 315 5.39 5.37 20.86
N LEU A 316 6.71 5.35 20.80
CA LEU A 316 7.54 6.47 20.36
C LEU A 316 7.23 6.86 18.91
N SER A 317 7.06 5.88 18.03
CA SER A 317 6.70 6.11 16.64
C SER A 317 5.34 6.81 16.49
N LEU A 318 4.34 6.43 17.30
CA LEU A 318 3.05 7.13 17.31
C LEU A 318 3.15 8.56 17.84
N PHE A 319 3.92 8.80 18.89
CA PHE A 319 4.16 10.15 19.39
C PHE A 319 4.92 11.02 18.38
N GLY A 320 5.93 10.45 17.71
CA GLY A 320 6.65 11.15 16.64
C GLY A 320 5.74 11.52 15.48
N ALA A 321 4.86 10.59 15.05
CA ALA A 321 3.86 10.87 14.02
C ALA A 321 2.84 11.93 14.47
N SER A 322 2.45 11.92 15.77
CA SER A 322 1.59 12.95 16.35
C SER A 322 2.22 14.34 16.30
N VAL A 323 3.50 14.44 16.64
CA VAL A 323 4.24 15.72 16.52
C VAL A 323 4.24 16.20 15.06
N GLY A 324 4.47 15.30 14.10
CA GLY A 324 4.41 15.63 12.68
C GLY A 324 3.05 16.22 12.27
N ALA A 325 1.95 15.60 12.69
CA ALA A 325 0.61 16.13 12.42
C ALA A 325 0.34 17.46 13.16
N ALA A 326 0.84 17.61 14.39
CA ALA A 326 0.68 18.82 15.19
C ALA A 326 1.38 20.05 14.60
N VAL A 327 2.44 19.86 13.81
CA VAL A 327 3.12 20.95 13.11
C VAL A 327 2.15 21.71 12.19
N LEU A 328 1.25 21.01 11.49
CA LEU A 328 0.23 21.64 10.63
C LEU A 328 -0.93 22.30 11.40
N VAL A 329 -1.02 22.09 12.72
CA VAL A 329 -1.98 22.85 13.55
C VAL A 329 -1.50 24.29 13.76
N ILE A 330 -0.17 24.47 13.86
CA ILE A 330 0.47 25.78 14.12
C ILE A 330 0.37 26.65 12.88
N ASP A 331 0.81 26.14 11.74
CA ASP A 331 0.76 26.85 10.46
C ASP A 331 0.70 25.84 9.30
N ARG A 332 0.07 26.24 8.21
CA ARG A 332 -0.15 25.44 7.00
C ARG A 332 0.54 26.09 5.81
N ASN A 333 1.85 26.05 5.82
CA ASN A 333 2.67 26.43 4.68
C ASN A 333 3.31 25.21 4.01
N GLN A 334 3.83 25.39 2.82
CA GLN A 334 4.38 24.30 2.01
C GLN A 334 5.58 23.61 2.67
N ILE A 335 6.44 24.35 3.38
CA ILE A 335 7.61 23.80 4.08
C ILE A 335 7.15 22.88 5.21
N LEU A 336 6.19 23.32 6.03
CA LEU A 336 5.67 22.53 7.14
C LEU A 336 4.89 21.30 6.64
N LEU A 337 4.23 21.41 5.48
CA LEU A 337 3.58 20.27 4.84
C LEU A 337 4.61 19.19 4.45
N ILE A 338 5.72 19.59 3.83
CA ILE A 338 6.82 18.69 3.45
C ILE A 338 7.46 18.03 4.68
N VAL A 339 7.71 18.82 5.74
CA VAL A 339 8.24 18.31 7.02
C VAL A 339 7.27 17.30 7.65
N THR A 340 5.98 17.63 7.66
CA THR A 340 4.94 16.70 8.16
C THR A 340 4.91 15.41 7.36
N ALA A 341 4.97 15.48 6.03
CA ALA A 341 4.97 14.32 5.16
C ALA A 341 6.17 13.40 5.44
N PHE A 342 7.36 13.98 5.61
CA PHE A 342 8.56 13.23 5.98
C PHE A 342 8.43 12.55 7.34
N ILE A 343 8.01 13.28 8.38
CA ILE A 343 7.86 12.77 9.75
C ILE A 343 6.79 11.66 9.81
N ALA A 344 5.64 11.87 9.16
CA ALA A 344 4.57 10.90 9.09
C ALA A 344 5.02 9.61 8.36
N GLY A 345 5.78 9.77 7.28
CA GLY A 345 6.39 8.64 6.56
C GLY A 345 7.36 7.85 7.44
N LEU A 346 8.31 8.54 8.07
CA LEU A 346 9.36 7.96 8.90
C LEU A 346 8.79 7.13 10.07
N PHE A 347 7.97 7.75 10.89
CA PHE A 347 7.41 7.07 12.06
C PHE A 347 6.31 6.06 11.69
N GLY A 348 5.57 6.32 10.62
CA GLY A 348 4.55 5.39 10.14
C GLY A 348 5.11 4.09 9.61
N GLN A 349 6.19 4.14 8.86
CA GLN A 349 6.83 2.92 8.37
C GLN A 349 7.56 2.19 9.50
N SER A 350 8.18 2.93 10.40
CA SER A 350 8.82 2.35 11.58
C SER A 350 7.82 1.60 12.46
N LEU A 351 6.63 2.17 12.68
CA LEU A 351 5.51 1.53 13.38
C LEU A 351 5.07 0.25 12.64
N LYS A 352 4.85 0.35 11.32
CA LYS A 352 4.37 -0.78 10.51
C LYS A 352 5.34 -1.95 10.52
N VAL A 353 6.62 -1.71 10.27
CA VAL A 353 7.66 -2.76 10.26
C VAL A 353 7.73 -3.48 11.62
N THR A 354 7.67 -2.71 12.71
CA THR A 354 7.68 -3.27 14.06
C THR A 354 6.43 -4.10 14.35
N ASN A 355 5.26 -3.63 13.91
CA ASN A 355 4.00 -4.35 14.08
C ASN A 355 3.95 -5.63 13.23
N ASP A 356 4.38 -5.58 11.98
CA ASP A 356 4.42 -6.75 11.10
C ASP A 356 5.31 -7.85 11.71
N ALA A 357 6.47 -7.47 12.27
CA ALA A 357 7.34 -8.39 12.99
C ALA A 357 6.71 -8.94 14.28
N LEU A 358 5.93 -8.12 15.01
CA LEU A 358 5.17 -8.54 16.19
C LEU A 358 4.12 -9.59 15.82
N VAL A 359 3.30 -9.29 14.81
CA VAL A 359 2.24 -10.19 14.33
C VAL A 359 2.86 -11.51 13.86
N GLN A 360 3.91 -11.47 13.04
CA GLN A 360 4.59 -12.68 12.55
C GLN A 360 5.18 -13.54 13.67
N SER A 361 5.70 -12.92 14.73
CA SER A 361 6.35 -13.65 15.84
C SER A 361 5.35 -14.27 16.84
N LYS A 362 4.12 -13.78 16.90
CA LYS A 362 3.10 -14.21 17.89
C LYS A 362 2.08 -15.18 17.32
N ILE A 363 2.00 -15.33 16.00
CA ILE A 363 0.95 -16.08 15.34
C ILE A 363 1.56 -17.31 14.67
N SER A 364 0.98 -18.49 14.95
CA SER A 364 1.35 -19.74 14.32
C SER A 364 1.09 -19.67 12.80
N ASP A 365 1.85 -20.47 12.04
CA ASP A 365 1.80 -20.45 10.57
C ASP A 365 0.37 -20.74 10.05
N ASP A 366 -0.38 -21.62 10.71
CA ASP A 366 -1.75 -22.01 10.35
C ASP A 366 -2.77 -20.85 10.42
N PHE A 367 -2.56 -19.89 11.33
CA PHE A 367 -3.43 -18.73 11.51
C PHE A 367 -2.93 -17.45 10.84
N ARG A 368 -1.68 -17.45 10.38
CA ARG A 368 -1.02 -16.23 9.86
C ARG A 368 -1.79 -15.61 8.70
N GLY A 369 -2.24 -16.41 7.73
CA GLY A 369 -3.02 -15.91 6.59
C GLY A 369 -4.33 -15.25 7.01
N ARG A 370 -5.07 -15.87 7.93
CA ARG A 370 -6.35 -15.36 8.47
C ARG A 370 -6.16 -14.02 9.19
N ILE A 371 -5.11 -13.93 10.00
CA ILE A 371 -4.80 -12.69 10.75
C ILE A 371 -4.36 -11.57 9.83
N PHE A 372 -3.54 -11.84 8.81
CA PHE A 372 -3.17 -10.81 7.83
C PHE A 372 -4.37 -10.35 7.00
N ALA A 373 -5.34 -11.23 6.68
CA ALA A 373 -6.59 -10.84 6.04
C ALA A 373 -7.41 -9.89 6.92
N VAL A 374 -7.54 -10.20 8.22
CA VAL A 374 -8.19 -9.30 9.20
C VAL A 374 -7.43 -7.98 9.31
N TYR A 375 -6.10 -8.02 9.37
CA TYR A 375 -5.24 -6.84 9.41
C TYR A 375 -5.49 -5.93 8.22
N ASP A 376 -5.51 -6.49 7.01
CA ASP A 376 -5.78 -5.73 5.79
C ASP A 376 -7.17 -5.07 5.81
N VAL A 377 -8.21 -5.81 6.22
CA VAL A 377 -9.59 -5.28 6.31
C VAL A 377 -9.67 -4.14 7.33
N VAL A 378 -9.08 -4.30 8.51
CA VAL A 378 -9.08 -3.27 9.56
C VAL A 378 -8.33 -2.03 9.10
N VAL A 379 -7.12 -2.18 8.57
CA VAL A 379 -6.31 -1.04 8.10
C VAL A 379 -7.02 -0.30 6.97
N ASN A 380 -7.56 -1.00 5.98
CA ASN A 380 -8.26 -0.38 4.86
C ASN A 380 -9.57 0.27 5.30
N GLY A 381 -10.28 -0.32 6.26
CA GLY A 381 -11.46 0.29 6.87
C GLY A 381 -11.14 1.64 7.53
N PHE A 382 -10.02 1.73 8.27
CA PHE A 382 -9.56 2.99 8.85
C PHE A 382 -9.10 3.99 7.79
N ILE A 383 -8.43 3.55 6.73
CA ILE A 383 -8.03 4.40 5.61
C ILE A 383 -9.26 5.05 4.96
N VAL A 384 -10.27 4.23 4.61
CA VAL A 384 -11.53 4.71 4.00
C VAL A 384 -12.31 5.60 4.97
N GLY A 385 -12.49 5.16 6.22
CA GLY A 385 -13.22 5.92 7.23
C GLY A 385 -12.58 7.28 7.52
N SER A 386 -11.25 7.31 7.67
CA SER A 386 -10.53 8.57 7.94
C SER A 386 -10.55 9.53 6.76
N SER A 387 -10.46 9.03 5.52
CA SER A 387 -10.56 9.88 4.32
C SER A 387 -11.94 10.50 4.17
N LEU A 388 -13.01 9.74 4.45
CA LEU A 388 -14.38 10.27 4.45
C LEU A 388 -14.60 11.32 5.55
N VAL A 389 -14.15 11.03 6.78
CA VAL A 389 -14.27 11.99 7.90
C VAL A 389 -13.47 13.25 7.58
N ALA A 390 -12.23 13.13 7.09
CA ALA A 390 -11.43 14.27 6.69
C ALA A 390 -12.13 15.10 5.59
N ALA A 391 -12.72 14.43 4.60
CA ALA A 391 -13.44 15.10 3.52
C ALA A 391 -14.65 15.92 3.99
N LEU A 392 -15.35 15.44 5.00
CA LEU A 392 -16.50 16.14 5.57
C LEU A 392 -16.09 17.34 6.44
N LEU A 393 -14.88 17.31 7.01
CA LEU A 393 -14.38 18.34 7.90
C LEU A 393 -13.48 19.38 7.21
N LEU A 394 -12.92 19.04 6.01
CA LEU A 394 -12.04 19.93 5.29
C LEU A 394 -12.83 20.95 4.46
N PRO A 395 -12.45 22.25 4.54
CA PRO A 395 -12.91 23.24 3.58
C PRO A 395 -12.33 22.93 2.19
N GLN A 396 -12.90 23.55 1.16
CA GLN A 396 -12.43 23.38 -0.22
C GLN A 396 -10.96 23.80 -0.42
N SER A 397 -10.50 24.78 0.36
CA SER A 397 -9.10 25.21 0.37
C SER A 397 -8.13 24.16 0.91
N GLY A 398 -8.58 23.22 1.74
CA GLY A 398 -7.73 22.33 2.52
C GLY A 398 -7.11 22.98 3.77
N ASP A 399 -7.27 24.29 3.94
CA ASP A 399 -6.72 25.04 5.08
C ASP A 399 -7.59 24.84 6.34
N SER A 400 -7.23 23.83 7.11
CA SER A 400 -7.93 23.43 8.35
C SER A 400 -6.92 23.03 9.42
N TRP A 401 -7.00 23.68 10.58
CA TRP A 401 -6.25 23.24 11.76
C TRP A 401 -6.90 22.03 12.44
N LEU A 402 -8.21 21.87 12.27
CA LEU A 402 -9.02 20.86 12.97
C LEU A 402 -8.61 19.43 12.57
N VAL A 403 -8.45 19.15 11.27
CA VAL A 403 -8.13 17.81 10.79
C VAL A 403 -6.75 17.36 11.25
N PRO A 404 -5.66 18.15 11.10
CA PRO A 404 -4.37 17.83 11.69
C PRO A 404 -4.41 17.64 13.21
N ALA A 405 -5.20 18.46 13.92
CA ALA A 405 -5.36 18.36 15.38
C ALA A 405 -6.03 17.04 15.79
N LEU A 406 -7.09 16.62 15.11
CA LEU A 406 -7.77 15.34 15.35
C LEU A 406 -6.84 14.15 15.07
N ILE A 407 -6.01 14.23 14.03
CA ILE A 407 -5.01 13.21 13.70
C ILE A 407 -3.95 13.15 14.81
N ALA A 408 -3.38 14.28 15.21
CA ALA A 408 -2.39 14.34 16.28
C ALA A 408 -2.95 13.81 17.61
N LEU A 409 -4.17 14.19 17.95
CA LEU A 409 -4.87 13.70 19.14
C LEU A 409 -5.08 12.18 19.07
N SER A 410 -5.56 11.65 17.93
CA SER A 410 -5.80 10.21 17.76
C SER A 410 -4.50 9.40 17.93
N PHE A 411 -3.39 9.84 17.34
CA PHE A 411 -2.08 9.20 17.49
C PHE A 411 -1.59 9.26 18.94
N THR A 412 -1.74 10.40 19.61
CA THR A 412 -1.40 10.59 21.03
C THR A 412 -2.23 9.66 21.93
N LEU A 413 -3.54 9.59 21.74
CA LEU A 413 -4.42 8.74 22.52
C LEU A 413 -4.09 7.25 22.33
N VAL A 414 -3.85 6.81 21.10
CA VAL A 414 -3.44 5.42 20.84
C VAL A 414 -2.08 5.12 21.47
N ALA A 415 -1.12 6.03 21.37
CA ALA A 415 0.18 5.88 22.03
C ALA A 415 0.05 5.81 23.56
N ALA A 416 -0.78 6.68 24.14
CA ALA A 416 -0.93 6.79 25.59
C ALA A 416 -1.76 5.64 26.19
N ILE A 417 -2.79 5.17 25.51
CA ILE A 417 -3.78 4.22 26.04
C ILE A 417 -3.50 2.81 25.52
N ALA A 418 -3.51 2.62 24.20
CA ALA A 418 -3.41 1.28 23.59
C ALA A 418 -2.01 0.69 23.72
N MET A 419 -0.96 1.52 23.67
CA MET A 419 0.43 1.10 23.77
C MET A 419 1.00 1.21 25.19
N ARG A 420 0.16 1.28 26.24
CA ARG A 420 0.66 1.17 27.62
C ARG A 420 1.23 -0.23 27.86
N PRO A 421 2.38 -0.34 28.55
CA PRO A 421 2.89 -1.62 29.02
C PRO A 421 1.90 -2.19 30.04
N ALA A 422 1.02 -3.09 29.61
CA ALA A 422 0.20 -3.86 30.52
C ALA A 422 1.07 -4.92 31.19
N LYS A 423 0.79 -5.28 32.46
CA LYS A 423 1.46 -6.40 33.15
C LYS A 423 1.41 -7.71 32.34
N PHE A 424 0.49 -7.80 31.39
CA PHE A 424 0.32 -8.89 30.44
C PHE A 424 1.42 -8.94 29.36
N PHE A 425 2.00 -7.82 28.98
CA PHE A 425 3.10 -7.75 27.98
C PHE A 425 4.40 -8.36 28.51
N LEU A 426 4.61 -8.33 29.83
CA LEU A 426 5.84 -8.83 30.46
C LEU A 426 5.90 -10.36 30.59
N LYS A 427 4.75 -11.07 30.47
CA LYS A 427 4.71 -12.54 30.65
C LYS A 427 4.86 -13.36 29.37
N GLY A 428 4.82 -12.80 28.18
CA GLY A 428 4.83 -13.59 26.95
C GLY A 428 5.71 -13.08 25.81
N GLY A 429 6.20 -11.84 25.85
CA GLY A 429 6.87 -11.20 24.73
C GLY A 429 8.39 -11.32 24.76
N ASP A 430 9.00 -11.16 25.92
CA ASP A 430 10.45 -11.11 26.04
C ASP A 430 11.06 -12.46 26.48
N ALA A 431 10.26 -13.37 27.03
CA ALA A 431 10.74 -14.69 27.47
C ALA A 431 11.02 -15.66 26.30
N ILE A 432 10.40 -15.46 25.13
CA ILE A 432 10.63 -16.35 23.98
C ILE A 432 11.86 -15.90 23.16
N SER A 433 12.26 -14.64 23.22
CA SER A 433 13.45 -14.16 22.52
C SER A 433 14.77 -14.58 23.21
N THR A 434 14.74 -14.92 24.50
CA THR A 434 15.91 -15.37 25.25
C THR A 434 16.10 -16.88 25.23
N THR A 435 15.07 -17.67 24.96
CA THR A 435 15.16 -19.14 24.99
C THR A 435 15.51 -19.76 23.63
N GLN A 436 15.49 -18.99 22.53
CA GLN A 436 15.95 -19.46 21.21
C GLN A 436 17.40 -19.06 20.87
N ALA A 437 18.13 -18.50 21.82
CA ALA A 437 19.55 -18.16 21.67
C ALA A 437 20.50 -19.18 22.31
N THR A 438 20.04 -20.39 22.62
CA THR A 438 20.94 -21.48 22.99
C THR A 438 21.25 -22.31 21.74
N PRO A 439 22.50 -22.36 21.27
CA PRO A 439 22.90 -23.20 20.15
C PRO A 439 22.94 -24.66 20.61
N LEU A 440 22.31 -25.54 19.84
CA LEU A 440 22.74 -26.93 19.71
C LEU A 440 23.47 -27.11 18.39
#